data_8f7c72b120c3500d9fc6e49b9384c2be
#
_entry.id   8f7c72b120c3500d9fc6e49b9384c2be
#
_cell.length_a   1.000
_cell.length_b   1.000
_cell.length_c   1.000
_cell.angle_alpha   90.00
_cell.angle_beta   90.00
_cell.angle_gamma   90.00
#
_symmetry.space_group_name_H-M   'P 1'
#
loop_
_entity.id
_entity.type
_entity.pdbx_description
1 polymer ?
#
loop_
_entity_poly.entity_id
_entity_poly.type
_entity_poly.pdbx_seq_one_letter_code
_entity_poly.pdbx_strand_id
1 'polypeptide(L)'
;ALFMLEERRGYRDLNSPSLIHLHSVLTGVLDENIAHPGACHLYIHATESTNEPERASECADNLSDAIPVASHIQHMPAHTYNRTGMWGKNVLTSIKASQSDIMAKSNKGFSYGASHNLHMLLYGASWDGQGAVAIQAGKDYRKITDMAPYETLTQIRFGRFEEVLENNNPPKDKY
;
A
#
# COMPACT_ATOMS: atom_id res chain seq x y z
N ALA A 1 2.89 -7.32 -20.66
CA ALA A 1 4.12 -7.04 -21.41
C ALA A 1 4.50 -5.56 -21.32
N LEU A 2 3.64 -4.60 -21.72
CA LEU A 2 3.95 -3.16 -21.72
C LEU A 2 4.38 -2.64 -20.33
N PHE A 3 3.67 -3.01 -19.28
CA PHE A 3 4.00 -2.60 -17.90
C PHE A 3 5.40 -3.04 -17.46
N MET A 4 5.93 -4.13 -18.01
CA MET A 4 7.27 -4.63 -17.70
C MET A 4 8.40 -3.81 -18.34
N LEU A 5 8.07 -2.93 -19.29
CA LEU A 5 9.02 -2.02 -19.92
C LEU A 5 9.20 -0.72 -19.14
N GLU A 6 8.27 -0.42 -18.20
CA GLU A 6 8.36 0.73 -17.34
C GLU A 6 9.32 0.49 -16.16
N GLU A 7 10.03 1.52 -15.74
CA GLU A 7 10.82 1.45 -14.52
C GLU A 7 9.94 1.18 -13.31
N ARG A 8 10.30 0.19 -12.52
CA ARG A 8 9.53 -0.21 -11.33
C ARG A 8 9.73 0.73 -10.15
N ARG A 9 10.77 1.56 -10.18
CA ARG A 9 11.14 2.46 -9.09
C ARG A 9 11.43 3.83 -9.67
N GLY A 10 11.04 4.86 -8.93
CA GLY A 10 11.26 6.24 -9.32
C GLY A 10 10.01 6.92 -9.88
N TYR A 11 10.22 8.15 -10.28
CA TYR A 11 9.17 8.99 -10.87
C TYR A 11 8.96 8.60 -12.34
N ARG A 12 7.69 8.50 -12.74
CA ARG A 12 7.30 8.25 -14.13
C ARG A 12 6.82 9.52 -14.79
N ASP A 13 7.41 9.84 -15.93
CA ASP A 13 7.00 10.98 -16.74
C ASP A 13 5.79 10.62 -17.60
N LEU A 14 4.67 11.30 -17.35
CA LEU A 14 3.43 11.14 -18.12
C LEU A 14 3.59 11.43 -19.62
N ASN A 15 4.65 12.15 -20.01
CA ASN A 15 4.94 12.47 -21.42
C ASN A 15 5.82 11.40 -22.09
N SER A 16 6.29 10.39 -21.37
CA SER A 16 7.06 9.32 -21.99
C SER A 16 6.20 8.51 -22.96
N PRO A 17 6.69 8.19 -24.16
CA PRO A 17 5.91 7.45 -25.16
C PRO A 17 5.42 6.09 -24.67
N SER A 18 6.21 5.39 -23.86
CA SER A 18 5.86 4.09 -23.29
C SER A 18 4.71 4.19 -22.29
N LEU A 19 4.75 5.21 -21.41
CA LEU A 19 3.68 5.42 -20.42
C LEU A 19 2.39 5.92 -21.07
N ILE A 20 2.48 6.80 -22.07
CA ILE A 20 1.32 7.24 -22.88
C ILE A 20 0.66 6.01 -23.50
N HIS A 21 1.44 5.13 -24.15
CA HIS A 21 0.90 3.93 -24.76
C HIS A 21 0.27 2.98 -23.72
N LEU A 22 0.94 2.76 -22.59
CA LEU A 22 0.42 1.94 -21.49
C LEU A 22 -0.91 2.48 -20.98
N HIS A 23 -0.98 3.79 -20.69
CA HIS A 23 -2.21 4.44 -20.25
C HIS A 23 -3.32 4.33 -21.31
N SER A 24 -3.01 4.55 -22.59
CA SER A 24 -4.01 4.42 -23.67
C SER A 24 -4.62 3.03 -23.73
N VAL A 25 -3.82 1.97 -23.57
CA VAL A 25 -4.32 0.58 -23.57
C VAL A 25 -5.19 0.33 -22.34
N LEU A 26 -4.77 0.79 -21.16
CA LEU A 26 -5.51 0.58 -19.91
C LEU A 26 -6.81 1.37 -19.89
N THR A 27 -6.78 2.65 -20.28
CA THR A 27 -7.99 3.49 -20.35
C THR A 27 -9.00 2.96 -21.37
N GLY A 28 -8.55 2.41 -22.52
CA GLY A 28 -9.46 1.77 -23.46
C GLY A 28 -10.25 0.60 -22.86
N VAL A 29 -9.65 -0.16 -21.93
CA VAL A 29 -10.38 -1.21 -21.19
C VAL A 29 -11.28 -0.61 -20.11
N LEU A 30 -10.83 0.45 -19.43
CA LEU A 30 -11.56 1.10 -18.34
C LEU A 30 -12.77 1.91 -18.85
N ASP A 31 -12.70 2.45 -20.06
CA ASP A 31 -13.81 3.12 -20.73
C ASP A 31 -14.98 2.16 -21.01
N GLU A 32 -14.66 0.88 -21.28
CA GLU A 32 -15.66 -0.16 -21.46
C GLU A 32 -16.18 -0.69 -20.11
N ASN A 33 -15.28 -0.83 -19.13
CA ASN A 33 -15.61 -1.33 -17.79
C ASN A 33 -14.63 -0.78 -16.74
N ILE A 34 -15.03 0.32 -16.10
CA ILE A 34 -14.24 0.97 -15.04
C ILE A 34 -13.99 0.06 -13.82
N ALA A 35 -14.80 -0.94 -13.60
CA ALA A 35 -14.64 -1.90 -12.51
C ALA A 35 -13.80 -3.13 -12.90
N HIS A 36 -13.12 -3.13 -14.06
CA HIS A 36 -12.27 -4.24 -14.47
C HIS A 36 -11.04 -4.39 -13.54
N PRO A 37 -10.97 -5.43 -12.67
CA PRO A 37 -9.97 -5.47 -11.59
C PRO A 37 -8.53 -5.45 -12.08
N GLY A 38 -8.23 -6.19 -13.16
CA GLY A 38 -6.88 -6.26 -13.72
C GLY A 38 -6.42 -4.94 -14.35
N ALA A 39 -7.32 -4.22 -15.03
CA ALA A 39 -7.00 -2.92 -15.61
C ALA A 39 -6.79 -1.87 -14.51
N CYS A 40 -7.68 -1.81 -13.51
CA CYS A 40 -7.52 -0.92 -12.36
C CYS A 40 -6.24 -1.18 -11.59
N HIS A 41 -5.90 -2.44 -11.33
CA HIS A 41 -4.65 -2.81 -10.67
C HIS A 41 -3.42 -2.25 -11.40
N LEU A 42 -3.34 -2.51 -12.72
CA LEU A 42 -2.21 -2.03 -13.52
C LEU A 42 -2.23 -0.50 -13.70
N TYR A 43 -3.41 0.11 -13.77
CA TYR A 43 -3.55 1.55 -13.90
C TYR A 43 -3.10 2.30 -12.65
N ILE A 44 -3.42 1.77 -11.45
CA ILE A 44 -2.89 2.30 -10.19
C ILE A 44 -1.36 2.26 -10.22
N HIS A 45 -0.74 1.12 -10.54
CA HIS A 45 0.71 1.00 -10.62
C HIS A 45 1.36 1.89 -11.69
N ALA A 46 0.69 2.09 -12.83
CA ALA A 46 1.19 2.97 -13.89
C ALA A 46 1.15 4.45 -13.47
N THR A 47 0.26 4.80 -12.55
CA THR A 47 -0.08 6.19 -12.20
C THR A 47 0.52 6.64 -10.86
N GLU A 48 0.70 5.72 -9.90
CA GLU A 48 1.12 6.04 -8.51
C GLU A 48 2.43 6.83 -8.41
N SER A 49 3.37 6.60 -9.32
CA SER A 49 4.68 7.25 -9.35
C SER A 49 4.74 8.48 -10.28
N THR A 50 3.60 8.96 -10.77
CA THR A 50 3.51 10.17 -11.59
C THR A 50 3.19 11.39 -10.73
N ASN A 51 3.13 12.57 -11.36
CA ASN A 51 2.68 13.82 -10.73
C ASN A 51 1.15 13.96 -10.69
N GLU A 52 0.39 13.02 -11.25
CA GLU A 52 -1.08 13.02 -11.29
C GLU A 52 -1.65 11.67 -10.77
N PRO A 53 -1.31 11.27 -9.53
CA PRO A 53 -1.76 10.00 -8.95
C PRO A 53 -3.28 9.91 -8.79
N GLU A 54 -3.97 11.06 -8.72
CA GLU A 54 -5.42 11.17 -8.61
C GLU A 54 -6.19 10.62 -9.83
N ARG A 55 -5.53 10.48 -10.99
CA ARG A 55 -6.13 9.83 -12.17
C ARG A 55 -6.61 8.41 -11.88
N ALA A 56 -6.00 7.72 -10.91
CA ALA A 56 -6.37 6.37 -10.53
C ALA A 56 -7.42 6.31 -9.40
N SER A 57 -7.99 7.44 -8.97
CA SER A 57 -8.90 7.48 -7.81
C SER A 57 -10.15 6.63 -8.01
N GLU A 58 -10.77 6.68 -9.19
CA GLU A 58 -11.97 5.88 -9.48
C GLU A 58 -11.64 4.38 -9.52
N CYS A 59 -10.50 4.00 -10.09
CA CYS A 59 -9.99 2.64 -10.02
C CYS A 59 -9.74 2.18 -8.57
N ALA A 60 -9.18 3.05 -7.73
CA ALA A 60 -8.95 2.73 -6.33
C ALA A 60 -10.28 2.49 -5.59
N ASP A 61 -11.28 3.36 -5.80
CA ASP A 61 -12.58 3.21 -5.18
C ASP A 61 -13.30 1.91 -5.63
N ASN A 62 -13.26 1.58 -6.92
CA ASN A 62 -13.86 0.36 -7.45
C ASN A 62 -13.11 -0.92 -7.01
N LEU A 63 -11.79 -0.85 -6.86
CA LEU A 63 -10.97 -2.04 -6.56
C LEU A 63 -11.04 -2.47 -5.10
N SER A 64 -11.37 -1.55 -4.20
CA SER A 64 -11.40 -1.78 -2.73
C SER A 64 -12.19 -3.02 -2.30
N ASP A 65 -13.27 -3.35 -3.01
CA ASP A 65 -14.15 -4.48 -2.68
C ASP A 65 -14.34 -5.46 -3.86
N ALA A 66 -13.57 -5.30 -4.95
CA ALA A 66 -13.77 -6.06 -6.19
C ALA A 66 -13.53 -7.57 -6.03
N ILE A 67 -12.50 -7.96 -5.28
CA ILE A 67 -12.14 -9.36 -5.07
C ILE A 67 -11.89 -9.59 -3.57
N PRO A 68 -12.91 -10.02 -2.80
CA PRO A 68 -12.74 -10.38 -1.40
C PRO A 68 -11.65 -11.46 -1.23
N VAL A 69 -10.92 -11.40 -0.13
CA VAL A 69 -9.81 -12.29 0.26
C VAL A 69 -8.56 -12.27 -0.65
N ALA A 70 -8.54 -11.47 -1.70
CA ALA A 70 -7.35 -11.23 -2.50
C ALA A 70 -6.55 -10.06 -1.92
N SER A 71 -5.70 -10.32 -0.92
CA SER A 71 -4.99 -9.30 -0.14
C SER A 71 -4.23 -8.30 -1.02
N HIS A 72 -3.59 -8.76 -2.11
CA HIS A 72 -2.88 -7.89 -3.04
C HIS A 72 -3.83 -6.92 -3.77
N ILE A 73 -4.99 -7.39 -4.20
CA ILE A 73 -5.98 -6.51 -4.87
C ILE A 73 -6.58 -5.51 -3.88
N GLN A 74 -6.87 -5.96 -2.67
CA GLN A 74 -7.45 -5.11 -1.62
C GLN A 74 -6.49 -4.00 -1.14
N HIS A 75 -5.17 -4.23 -1.21
CA HIS A 75 -4.20 -3.20 -0.82
C HIS A 75 -3.91 -2.19 -1.92
N MET A 76 -4.18 -2.52 -3.20
CA MET A 76 -3.85 -1.65 -4.33
C MET A 76 -4.42 -0.22 -4.20
N PRO A 77 -5.66 0.00 -3.75
CA PRO A 77 -6.18 1.35 -3.50
C PRO A 77 -5.31 2.19 -2.57
N ALA A 78 -4.63 1.56 -1.60
CA ALA A 78 -3.77 2.28 -0.65
C ALA A 78 -2.62 3.01 -1.34
N HIS A 79 -2.11 2.54 -2.48
CA HIS A 79 -1.10 3.24 -3.27
C HIS A 79 -1.60 4.61 -3.74
N THR A 80 -2.80 4.65 -4.34
CA THR A 80 -3.44 5.91 -4.77
C THR A 80 -3.78 6.79 -3.56
N TYR A 81 -4.37 6.23 -2.51
CA TYR A 81 -4.76 6.99 -1.32
C TYR A 81 -3.57 7.59 -0.58
N ASN A 82 -2.42 6.91 -0.55
CA ASN A 82 -1.17 7.47 -0.04
C ASN A 82 -0.72 8.71 -0.82
N ARG A 83 -0.83 8.65 -2.13
CA ARG A 83 -0.37 9.72 -3.02
C ARG A 83 -1.32 10.92 -3.03
N THR A 84 -2.60 10.70 -2.75
CA THR A 84 -3.65 11.73 -2.78
C THR A 84 -4.02 12.24 -1.38
N GLY A 85 -3.36 11.76 -0.32
CA GLY A 85 -3.61 12.20 1.06
C GLY A 85 -4.93 11.68 1.65
N MET A 86 -5.53 10.65 1.06
CA MET A 86 -6.76 10.03 1.57
C MET A 86 -6.44 8.98 2.65
N TRP A 87 -5.83 9.44 3.76
CA TRP A 87 -5.24 8.57 4.78
C TRP A 87 -6.24 7.61 5.43
N GLY A 88 -7.44 8.07 5.76
CA GLY A 88 -8.50 7.23 6.32
C GLY A 88 -8.90 6.08 5.38
N LYS A 89 -9.03 6.35 4.06
CA LYS A 89 -9.29 5.29 3.07
C LYS A 89 -8.11 4.32 2.96
N ASN A 90 -6.87 4.82 3.02
CA ASN A 90 -5.67 3.97 3.07
C ASN A 90 -5.71 3.01 4.26
N VAL A 91 -5.99 3.52 5.45
CA VAL A 91 -6.08 2.69 6.67
C VAL A 91 -7.11 1.58 6.50
N LEU A 92 -8.32 1.91 6.02
CA LEU A 92 -9.39 0.92 5.83
C LEU A 92 -9.01 -0.19 4.86
N THR A 93 -8.46 0.15 3.69
CA THR A 93 -8.06 -0.85 2.69
C THR A 93 -6.87 -1.69 3.16
N SER A 94 -5.92 -1.09 3.85
CA SER A 94 -4.76 -1.79 4.41
C SER A 94 -5.15 -2.75 5.55
N ILE A 95 -6.14 -2.41 6.36
CA ILE A 95 -6.71 -3.33 7.37
C ILE A 95 -7.37 -4.52 6.67
N LYS A 96 -8.20 -4.30 5.65
CA LYS A 96 -8.85 -5.40 4.88
C LYS A 96 -7.80 -6.33 4.28
N ALA A 97 -6.77 -5.79 3.65
CA ALA A 97 -5.68 -6.56 3.06
C ALA A 97 -4.92 -7.40 4.11
N SER A 98 -4.60 -6.79 5.27
CA SER A 98 -3.92 -7.50 6.37
C SER A 98 -4.79 -8.62 6.95
N GLN A 99 -6.10 -8.40 7.09
CA GLN A 99 -7.03 -9.43 7.53
C GLN A 99 -7.11 -10.60 6.53
N SER A 100 -7.11 -10.30 5.23
CA SER A 100 -7.08 -11.33 4.19
C SER A 100 -5.81 -12.16 4.21
N ASP A 101 -4.65 -11.55 4.50
CA ASP A 101 -3.40 -12.29 4.70
C ASP A 101 -3.46 -13.23 5.92
N ILE A 102 -4.07 -12.79 7.02
CA ILE A 102 -4.26 -13.62 8.21
C ILE A 102 -5.18 -14.82 7.89
N MET A 103 -6.28 -14.57 7.21
CA MET A 103 -7.20 -15.63 6.81
C MET A 103 -6.56 -16.63 5.85
N ALA A 104 -5.79 -16.15 4.88
CA ALA A 104 -5.06 -17.00 3.95
C ALA A 104 -4.07 -17.95 4.65
N LYS A 105 -3.35 -17.47 5.67
CA LYS A 105 -2.46 -18.32 6.49
C LYS A 105 -3.22 -19.39 7.25
N SER A 106 -4.36 -19.05 7.86
CA SER A 106 -5.18 -19.97 8.62
C SER A 106 -5.76 -21.09 7.75
N ASN A 107 -6.15 -20.78 6.53
CA ASN A 107 -6.75 -21.69 5.56
C ASN A 107 -5.73 -22.36 4.62
N LYS A 108 -4.41 -22.21 4.91
CA LYS A 108 -3.32 -22.64 4.02
C LYS A 108 -3.41 -22.03 2.60
N GLY A 109 -4.04 -20.85 2.49
CA GLY A 109 -4.11 -20.06 1.27
C GLY A 109 -2.82 -19.32 0.98
N PHE A 110 -2.79 -18.60 -0.13
CA PHE A 110 -1.66 -17.76 -0.51
C PHE A 110 -1.78 -16.38 0.13
N SER A 111 -0.80 -16.02 0.97
CA SER A 111 -0.64 -14.68 1.52
C SER A 111 0.38 -13.92 0.66
N TYR A 112 -0.01 -12.80 0.11
CA TYR A 112 0.86 -11.97 -0.72
C TYR A 112 1.11 -10.62 -0.05
N GLY A 113 2.34 -10.43 0.43
CA GLY A 113 2.78 -9.11 0.85
C GLY A 113 2.35 -8.68 2.25
N ALA A 114 2.20 -9.61 3.20
CA ALA A 114 1.79 -9.30 4.58
C ALA A 114 2.63 -8.19 5.22
N SER A 115 3.96 -8.17 5.02
CA SER A 115 4.83 -7.09 5.49
C SER A 115 4.54 -5.77 4.77
N HIS A 116 4.30 -5.81 3.45
CA HIS A 116 3.97 -4.62 2.68
C HIS A 116 2.62 -4.03 3.10
N ASN A 117 1.59 -4.85 3.30
CA ASN A 117 0.28 -4.39 3.78
C ASN A 117 0.36 -3.72 5.15
N LEU A 118 1.15 -4.29 6.08
CA LEU A 118 1.40 -3.67 7.39
C LEU A 118 2.20 -2.37 7.27
N HIS A 119 3.15 -2.30 6.33
CA HIS A 119 3.89 -1.06 6.06
C HIS A 119 2.96 0.05 5.54
N MET A 120 2.07 -0.27 4.61
CA MET A 120 1.07 0.67 4.10
C MET A 120 0.12 1.13 5.21
N LEU A 121 -0.30 0.20 6.08
CA LEU A 121 -1.18 0.49 7.22
C LEU A 121 -0.50 1.43 8.22
N LEU A 122 0.72 1.11 8.68
CA LEU A 122 1.43 1.95 9.64
C LEU A 122 1.69 3.36 9.10
N TYR A 123 2.01 3.45 7.81
CA TYR A 123 2.25 4.72 7.14
C TYR A 123 0.96 5.56 7.07
N GLY A 124 -0.14 4.99 6.52
CA GLY A 124 -1.43 5.69 6.43
C GLY A 124 -1.96 6.11 7.80
N ALA A 125 -1.94 5.20 8.79
CA ALA A 125 -2.37 5.49 10.15
C ALA A 125 -1.50 6.56 10.84
N SER A 126 -0.20 6.61 10.52
CA SER A 126 0.70 7.65 11.02
C SER A 126 0.34 9.05 10.53
N TRP A 127 -0.10 9.17 9.29
CA TRP A 127 -0.53 10.45 8.73
C TRP A 127 -1.97 10.81 9.10
N ASP A 128 -2.82 9.82 9.33
CA ASP A 128 -4.21 10.00 9.74
C ASP A 128 -4.36 10.27 11.26
N GLY A 129 -3.25 10.30 12.01
CA GLY A 129 -3.26 10.54 13.46
C GLY A 129 -3.71 9.33 14.29
N GLN A 130 -3.85 8.15 13.71
CA GLN A 130 -4.30 6.94 14.38
C GLN A 130 -3.13 6.21 15.07
N GLY A 131 -2.58 6.82 16.15
CA GLY A 131 -1.37 6.34 16.81
C GLY A 131 -1.42 4.89 17.28
N ALA A 132 -2.53 4.46 17.86
CA ALA A 132 -2.69 3.08 18.33
C ALA A 132 -2.59 2.07 17.17
N VAL A 133 -3.22 2.38 16.02
CA VAL A 133 -3.18 1.53 14.81
C VAL A 133 -1.78 1.51 14.22
N ALA A 134 -1.13 2.66 14.10
CA ALA A 134 0.22 2.79 13.55
C ALA A 134 1.25 1.99 14.38
N ILE A 135 1.23 2.16 15.71
CA ILE A 135 2.14 1.46 16.63
C ILE A 135 1.90 -0.05 16.58
N GLN A 136 0.62 -0.49 16.58
CA GLN A 136 0.32 -1.91 16.50
C GLN A 136 0.78 -2.51 15.16
N ALA A 137 0.55 -1.83 14.05
CA ALA A 137 1.02 -2.28 12.74
C ALA A 137 2.56 -2.33 12.67
N GLY A 138 3.26 -1.39 13.31
CA GLY A 138 4.72 -1.41 13.47
C GLY A 138 5.21 -2.63 14.26
N LYS A 139 4.54 -2.97 15.38
CA LYS A 139 4.82 -4.18 16.17
C LYS A 139 4.60 -5.45 15.36
N ASP A 140 3.52 -5.53 14.61
CA ASP A 140 3.20 -6.70 13.80
C ASP A 140 4.14 -6.83 12.59
N TYR A 141 4.55 -5.70 11.99
CA TYR A 141 5.61 -5.68 10.97
C TYR A 141 6.92 -6.28 11.51
N ARG A 142 7.34 -5.83 12.70
CA ARG A 142 8.55 -6.37 13.35
C ARG A 142 8.48 -7.87 13.58
N LYS A 143 7.32 -8.40 14.04
CA LYS A 143 7.14 -9.86 14.27
C LYS A 143 7.37 -10.70 13.02
N ILE A 144 7.04 -10.19 11.82
CA ILE A 144 7.15 -10.96 10.58
C ILE A 144 8.44 -10.69 9.80
N THR A 145 9.14 -9.58 10.07
CA THR A 145 10.34 -9.18 9.33
C THR A 145 11.60 -9.16 10.18
N ASP A 146 11.46 -9.22 11.50
CA ASP A 146 12.52 -8.97 12.50
C ASP A 146 13.14 -7.55 12.40
N MET A 147 12.43 -6.61 11.75
CA MET A 147 12.88 -5.23 11.58
C MET A 147 12.21 -4.29 12.58
N ALA A 148 12.98 -3.75 13.54
CA ALA A 148 12.51 -2.83 14.58
C ALA A 148 12.26 -1.37 14.14
N PRO A 149 12.90 -0.80 13.10
CA PRO A 149 12.85 0.65 12.85
C PRO A 149 11.44 1.23 12.75
N TYR A 150 10.51 0.53 12.10
CA TYR A 150 9.15 1.05 11.91
C TYR A 150 8.32 1.09 13.20
N GLU A 151 8.49 0.12 14.10
CA GLU A 151 7.89 0.19 15.44
C GLU A 151 8.42 1.41 16.20
N THR A 152 9.75 1.56 16.25
CA THR A 152 10.40 2.67 16.94
C THR A 152 9.98 4.03 16.37
N LEU A 153 9.97 4.18 15.03
CA LEU A 153 9.58 5.42 14.36
C LEU A 153 8.11 5.79 14.64
N THR A 154 7.21 4.82 14.68
CA THR A 154 5.81 5.10 15.04
C THR A 154 5.67 5.50 16.50
N GLN A 155 6.38 4.86 17.41
CA GLN A 155 6.41 5.26 18.83
C GLN A 155 6.91 6.71 19.02
N ILE A 156 8.04 7.05 18.38
CA ILE A 156 8.60 8.42 18.41
C ILE A 156 7.57 9.43 17.87
N ARG A 157 6.96 9.14 16.73
CA ARG A 157 5.98 10.03 16.10
C ARG A 157 4.79 10.36 17.02
N PHE A 158 4.38 9.41 17.85
CA PHE A 158 3.26 9.58 18.77
C PHE A 158 3.67 9.85 20.22
N GLY A 159 4.93 10.28 20.46
CA GLY A 159 5.40 10.73 21.77
C GLY A 159 5.58 9.61 22.79
N ARG A 160 5.68 8.35 22.36
CA ARG A 160 5.85 7.19 23.25
C ARG A 160 7.34 6.98 23.57
N PHE A 161 7.99 8.06 24.06
CA PHE A 161 9.44 8.08 24.27
C PHE A 161 9.89 7.12 25.38
N GLU A 162 9.08 6.95 26.43
CA GLU A 162 9.38 6.01 27.52
C GLU A 162 9.49 4.58 26.99
N GLU A 163 8.52 4.15 26.16
CA GLU A 163 8.54 2.82 25.53
C GLU A 163 9.76 2.62 24.61
N VAL A 164 10.19 3.69 23.92
CA VAL A 164 11.40 3.64 23.09
C VAL A 164 12.65 3.47 23.94
N LEU A 165 12.74 4.18 25.07
CA LEU A 165 13.89 4.13 25.98
C LEU A 165 13.96 2.79 26.75
N GLU A 166 12.82 2.18 27.06
CA GLU A 166 12.75 0.87 27.69
C GLU A 166 13.10 -0.28 26.73
N ASN A 167 13.11 -0.01 25.43
CA ASN A 167 13.41 -1.03 24.43
C ASN A 167 14.91 -1.38 24.42
N ASN A 168 15.26 -2.48 25.05
CA ASN A 168 16.63 -2.97 25.16
C ASN A 168 17.18 -3.57 23.83
N ASN A 169 16.43 -3.53 22.76
CA ASN A 169 16.84 -4.03 21.45
C ASN A 169 16.64 -2.94 20.38
N PRO A 170 17.48 -1.88 20.41
CA PRO A 170 17.39 -0.80 19.45
C PRO A 170 17.63 -1.31 18.02
N PRO A 171 17.14 -0.58 17.00
CA PRO A 171 17.46 -0.89 15.62
C PRO A 171 18.97 -1.00 15.43
N LYS A 172 19.45 -2.07 14.86
CA LYS A 172 20.87 -2.19 14.50
C LYS A 172 21.13 -1.31 13.29
N ASP A 173 22.12 -0.45 13.38
CA ASP A 173 22.60 0.37 12.26
C ASP A 173 22.99 -0.53 11.09
N LYS A 174 22.12 -0.63 10.12
CA LYS A 174 22.37 -1.20 8.79
C LYS A 174 21.70 -0.30 7.76
N TYR A 175 22.21 0.91 7.66
CA TYR A 175 21.92 1.80 6.53
C TYR A 175 23.22 2.34 5.97
#